data_a9c5a2062bc56c4b2929c7089c0e7641
#
_entry.id   a9c5a2062bc56c4b2929c7089c0e7641
#
_cell.length_a   1.000
_cell.length_b   1.000
_cell.length_c   1.000
_cell.angle_alpha   90.00
_cell.angle_beta   90.00
_cell.angle_gamma   90.00
#
_symmetry.space_group_name_H-M   'P 1'
#
loop_
_entity.id
_entity.type
_entity.pdbx_description
1 polymer ?
#
loop_
_entity_poly.entity_id
_entity_poly.type
_entity_poly.pdbx_seq_one_letter_code
_entity_poly.pdbx_strand_id
1 'polypeptide(L)'
;MTFKERIFGRKKKEEEDTLPPADASNGSGKDRSTGTIGKYEILEKIGSGGFGTVYKAWDPLIKRHVAIKTCEVGSKDLRNRFFREAQLAGGLQHPNITMVYEFGFEGDVPFMVQEFLSGEDLDELIKRGAPLSLQDKLRILIGIVFGLEYAHKAGIMHRDIKPANVRVLDTRSVKIMDFGIAKSVEPADDITQTGITVGSSSYMSPEQIGGDSVDFRTDIFSFGILAYELLSSQKPFSNDNLFLLLEQIVKEPPEPLAVLVPDLPLALVLLVERAMQKKPEDRFQSAKELRNALVSIQQEIAPAEAALADALTAERPQTEAARLLALERLEILDTGPEREFDDLARLASQLCETPFALISFLDRDREWYKSAIGLSLREVPRILAFSTDAMLKRDVLILPDLASDPRFADNPLVAGDPKLRFCAAAPLLTSEGFAVGMLCVLDRMPRELSPSQLDGLRTLARQVIAQVELKRLRRSGREESSEKLMLEVAGLSERAPSSPEAEKAQ
;
A
#
# COMPACT_ATOMS: atom_id res chain seq x y z
N MET A 1 -21.46 -0.05 38.63
CA MET A 1 -20.21 -0.51 38.01
C MET A 1 -19.93 0.39 36.84
N THR A 2 -18.87 1.19 36.90
CA THR A 2 -18.52 2.10 35.80
C THR A 2 -17.96 1.34 34.59
N PHE A 3 -17.99 1.92 33.41
CA PHE A 3 -17.44 1.35 32.19
C PHE A 3 -15.96 0.90 32.37
N LYS A 4 -15.14 1.70 33.08
CA LYS A 4 -13.76 1.37 33.44
C LYS A 4 -13.63 0.15 34.35
N GLU A 5 -14.53 0.01 35.32
CA GLU A 5 -14.53 -1.17 36.22
C GLU A 5 -14.88 -2.48 35.52
N ARG A 6 -15.64 -2.41 34.43
CA ARG A 6 -16.05 -3.57 33.61
C ARG A 6 -14.93 -4.06 32.69
N ILE A 7 -14.10 -3.15 32.20
CA ILE A 7 -12.96 -3.47 31.29
C ILE A 7 -11.70 -3.86 32.06
N PHE A 8 -11.40 -3.23 33.21
CA PHE A 8 -10.14 -3.38 33.91
C PHE A 8 -10.25 -4.06 35.29
N GLY A 9 -11.44 -4.50 35.72
CA GLY A 9 -11.66 -5.06 37.05
C GLY A 9 -11.56 -3.98 38.17
N ARG A 10 -12.11 -4.32 39.35
CA ARG A 10 -11.99 -3.45 40.54
C ARG A 10 -10.54 -3.44 41.02
N LYS A 11 -9.88 -2.25 41.10
CA LYS A 11 -8.70 -2.08 41.95
C LYS A 11 -9.07 -2.45 43.38
N LYS A 12 -8.45 -3.50 43.94
CA LYS A 12 -8.48 -3.77 45.38
C LYS A 12 -7.90 -2.54 46.09
N LYS A 13 -8.67 -2.03 47.08
CA LYS A 13 -8.14 -1.12 48.08
C LYS A 13 -6.98 -1.80 48.78
N GLU A 14 -5.83 -1.16 48.86
CA GLU A 14 -4.69 -1.53 49.68
C GLU A 14 -5.15 -1.41 51.15
N GLU A 15 -5.25 -2.52 51.87
CA GLU A 15 -5.10 -2.59 53.29
C GLU A 15 -3.61 -2.89 53.57
N GLU A 16 -2.97 -1.99 54.34
CA GLU A 16 -1.67 -2.23 54.97
C GLU A 16 -1.78 -3.45 55.90
N ASP A 17 -0.97 -4.48 55.66
CA ASP A 17 -0.32 -5.24 56.75
C ASP A 17 0.83 -6.12 56.25
N THR A 18 1.98 -5.91 56.86
CA THR A 18 3.15 -6.72 57.17
C THR A 18 3.58 -7.90 56.29
N LEU A 19 4.85 -7.79 55.80
CA LEU A 19 5.73 -8.85 55.26
C LEU A 19 6.05 -9.96 56.26
N PRO A 20 6.31 -11.21 55.80
CA PRO A 20 7.68 -11.71 55.64
C PRO A 20 7.88 -12.66 54.43
N PRO A 21 9.07 -13.35 54.27
CA PRO A 21 9.99 -13.04 53.18
C PRO A 21 10.06 -14.06 52.02
N ALA A 22 10.75 -13.67 50.96
CA ALA A 22 11.25 -14.32 49.77
C ALA A 22 11.25 -15.85 49.65
N ASP A 23 10.71 -16.33 48.52
CA ASP A 23 11.42 -17.33 47.71
C ASP A 23 11.14 -17.14 46.22
N ALA A 24 12.21 -17.33 45.45
CA ALA A 24 12.29 -17.04 44.02
C ALA A 24 11.73 -18.17 43.17
N SER A 25 10.83 -17.86 42.23
CA SER A 25 10.78 -18.62 40.97
C SER A 25 10.08 -17.80 39.87
N ASN A 26 10.75 -17.70 38.74
CA ASN A 26 10.39 -17.08 37.49
C ASN A 26 8.97 -17.34 36.97
N GLY A 27 8.30 -16.29 36.54
CA GLY A 27 7.08 -16.40 35.76
C GLY A 27 6.62 -15.02 35.27
N SER A 28 7.07 -14.59 34.08
CA SER A 28 6.60 -13.39 33.42
C SER A 28 5.11 -13.47 33.10
N GLY A 29 4.25 -13.05 34.02
CA GLY A 29 2.84 -12.87 33.81
C GLY A 29 2.56 -11.47 33.28
N LYS A 30 2.39 -11.31 31.97
CA LYS A 30 1.72 -10.14 31.39
C LYS A 30 0.28 -10.13 31.92
N ASP A 31 -0.06 -9.05 32.60
CA ASP A 31 -1.41 -8.73 33.08
C ASP A 31 -2.36 -8.70 31.85
N ARG A 32 -3.12 -9.79 31.64
CA ARG A 32 -4.18 -9.85 30.64
C ARG A 32 -5.41 -9.21 31.25
N SER A 33 -5.68 -7.95 30.92
CA SER A 33 -6.97 -7.32 31.19
C SER A 33 -8.07 -8.06 30.43
N THR A 34 -8.83 -8.91 31.13
CA THR A 34 -9.94 -9.71 30.58
C THR A 34 -11.24 -8.92 30.59
N GLY A 35 -11.38 -7.91 29.75
CA GLY A 35 -12.62 -7.17 29.54
C GLY A 35 -13.16 -7.39 28.12
N THR A 36 -14.48 -7.21 27.96
CA THR A 36 -15.13 -7.25 26.63
C THR A 36 -15.87 -5.95 26.35
N ILE A 37 -15.98 -5.58 25.08
CA ILE A 37 -16.89 -4.56 24.58
C ILE A 37 -17.77 -5.24 23.53
N GLY A 38 -19.07 -5.38 23.82
CA GLY A 38 -19.96 -6.22 23.01
C GLY A 38 -19.44 -7.66 22.94
N LYS A 39 -19.23 -8.17 21.74
CA LYS A 39 -18.67 -9.52 21.47
C LYS A 39 -17.14 -9.57 21.42
N TYR A 40 -16.45 -8.43 21.48
CA TYR A 40 -15.02 -8.32 21.25
C TYR A 40 -14.22 -8.44 22.54
N GLU A 41 -13.18 -9.26 22.52
CA GLU A 41 -12.23 -9.42 23.63
C GLU A 41 -11.16 -8.32 23.57
N ILE A 42 -11.06 -7.50 24.61
CA ILE A 42 -10.06 -6.43 24.68
C ILE A 42 -8.70 -7.03 24.96
N LEU A 43 -7.73 -6.74 24.09
CA LEU A 43 -6.36 -7.21 24.23
C LEU A 43 -5.48 -6.16 24.90
N GLU A 44 -5.51 -4.92 24.40
CA GLU A 44 -4.69 -3.82 24.91
C GLU A 44 -5.29 -2.46 24.53
N LYS A 45 -4.98 -1.43 25.32
CA LYS A 45 -5.26 -0.04 24.98
C LYS A 45 -4.12 0.46 24.07
N ILE A 46 -4.47 0.93 22.87
CA ILE A 46 -3.50 1.39 21.87
C ILE A 46 -3.50 2.91 21.68
N GLY A 47 -4.49 3.63 22.22
CA GLY A 47 -4.53 5.09 22.14
C GLY A 47 -5.57 5.70 23.05
N SER A 48 -5.43 7.00 23.29
CA SER A 48 -6.45 7.83 23.95
C SER A 48 -6.35 9.25 23.40
N GLY A 49 -7.50 9.88 23.13
CA GLY A 49 -7.62 11.23 22.59
C GLY A 49 -8.82 11.98 23.15
N GLY A 50 -9.08 13.18 22.65
CA GLY A 50 -10.17 14.04 23.13
C GLY A 50 -11.58 13.46 23.02
N PHE A 51 -11.77 12.43 22.19
CA PHE A 51 -13.06 11.76 21.97
C PHE A 51 -13.22 10.48 22.77
N GLY A 52 -12.14 9.88 23.31
CA GLY A 52 -12.22 8.62 24.05
C GLY A 52 -10.97 7.77 23.95
N THR A 53 -11.15 6.48 24.08
CA THR A 53 -10.07 5.48 24.12
C THR A 53 -10.16 4.54 22.92
N VAL A 54 -8.98 4.16 22.38
CA VAL A 54 -8.87 3.16 21.31
C VAL A 54 -8.23 1.90 21.85
N TYR A 55 -8.86 0.77 21.58
CA TYR A 55 -8.40 -0.56 22.02
C TYR A 55 -8.12 -1.46 20.82
N LYS A 56 -7.07 -2.25 20.90
CA LYS A 56 -6.93 -3.46 20.10
C LYS A 56 -7.75 -4.56 20.71
N ALA A 57 -8.57 -5.22 19.91
CA ALA A 57 -9.45 -6.28 20.36
C ALA A 57 -9.45 -7.46 19.38
N TRP A 58 -9.97 -8.59 19.84
CA TRP A 58 -10.14 -9.79 19.06
C TRP A 58 -11.63 -10.04 18.81
N ASP A 59 -11.98 -10.28 17.55
CA ASP A 59 -13.31 -10.78 17.17
C ASP A 59 -13.28 -12.32 17.20
N PRO A 60 -13.88 -12.98 18.21
CA PRO A 60 -13.83 -14.42 18.35
C PRO A 60 -14.65 -15.16 17.29
N LEU A 61 -15.64 -14.50 16.66
CA LEU A 61 -16.52 -15.11 15.67
C LEU A 61 -15.84 -15.20 14.29
N ILE A 62 -15.18 -14.13 13.88
CA ILE A 62 -14.51 -14.06 12.57
C ILE A 62 -12.98 -14.25 12.70
N LYS A 63 -12.48 -14.43 13.93
CA LYS A 63 -11.06 -14.72 14.24
C LYS A 63 -10.09 -13.70 13.66
N ARG A 64 -10.32 -12.42 13.95
CA ARG A 64 -9.44 -11.33 13.47
C ARG A 64 -9.25 -10.26 14.55
N HIS A 65 -8.14 -9.53 14.44
CA HIS A 65 -7.93 -8.30 15.21
C HIS A 65 -8.79 -7.16 14.67
N VAL A 66 -9.30 -6.34 15.57
CA VAL A 66 -10.05 -5.11 15.28
C VAL A 66 -9.55 -3.99 16.18
N ALA A 67 -9.77 -2.74 15.75
CA ALA A 67 -9.62 -1.56 16.59
C ALA A 67 -11.00 -1.11 17.07
N ILE A 68 -11.16 -0.84 18.37
CA ILE A 68 -12.40 -0.36 18.95
C ILE A 68 -12.17 1.02 19.53
N LYS A 69 -12.83 2.03 18.96
CA LYS A 69 -12.82 3.42 19.43
C LYS A 69 -14.07 3.65 20.26
N THR A 70 -13.92 4.07 21.53
CA THR A 70 -15.03 4.39 22.42
C THR A 70 -15.14 5.88 22.60
N CYS A 71 -16.36 6.37 22.86
CA CYS A 71 -16.61 7.78 23.21
C CYS A 71 -17.08 7.88 24.66
N GLU A 72 -16.15 8.12 25.58
CA GLU A 72 -16.41 8.19 27.04
C GLU A 72 -16.93 9.57 27.51
N VAL A 73 -17.05 10.54 26.61
CA VAL A 73 -17.35 11.92 26.98
C VAL A 73 -18.87 12.12 27.15
N GLY A 74 -19.29 12.69 28.29
CA GLY A 74 -20.69 12.89 28.68
C GLY A 74 -21.47 13.93 27.89
N SER A 75 -20.81 14.73 27.01
CA SER A 75 -21.45 15.76 26.19
C SER A 75 -22.29 15.11 25.06
N LYS A 76 -23.55 15.55 24.93
CA LYS A 76 -24.46 15.10 23.86
C LYS A 76 -23.89 15.46 22.47
N ASP A 77 -23.21 16.58 22.36
CA ASP A 77 -22.64 17.05 21.09
C ASP A 77 -21.48 16.18 20.64
N LEU A 78 -20.59 15.75 21.53
CA LEU A 78 -19.49 14.84 21.21
C LEU A 78 -19.99 13.45 20.80
N ARG A 79 -21.07 12.97 21.43
CA ARG A 79 -21.73 11.70 21.01
C ARG A 79 -22.34 11.83 19.61
N ASN A 80 -22.99 12.94 19.30
CA ASN A 80 -23.55 13.18 17.97
C ASN A 80 -22.45 13.28 16.90
N ARG A 81 -21.30 13.91 17.21
CA ARG A 81 -20.14 13.98 16.34
C ARG A 81 -19.56 12.58 16.07
N PHE A 82 -19.36 11.78 17.12
CA PHE A 82 -18.89 10.41 17.00
C PHE A 82 -19.83 9.52 16.17
N PHE A 83 -21.14 9.70 16.32
CA PHE A 83 -22.14 8.99 15.53
C PHE A 83 -22.07 9.39 14.05
N ARG A 84 -21.96 10.68 13.75
CA ARG A 84 -21.81 11.16 12.36
C ARG A 84 -20.51 10.64 11.71
N GLU A 85 -19.40 10.64 12.44
CA GLU A 85 -18.14 10.07 11.98
C GLU A 85 -18.32 8.59 11.57
N ALA A 86 -18.91 7.79 12.44
CA ALA A 86 -19.19 6.39 12.16
C ALA A 86 -20.12 6.19 10.94
N GLN A 87 -21.16 7.01 10.82
CA GLN A 87 -22.16 6.90 9.74
C GLN A 87 -21.54 7.24 8.37
N LEU A 88 -20.69 8.25 8.29
CA LEU A 88 -20.07 8.68 7.03
C LEU A 88 -18.89 7.79 6.66
N ALA A 89 -18.03 7.43 7.62
CA ALA A 89 -16.94 6.50 7.39
C ALA A 89 -17.42 5.09 7.04
N GLY A 90 -18.56 4.66 7.62
CA GLY A 90 -19.15 3.34 7.35
C GLY A 90 -19.59 3.12 5.90
N GLY A 91 -19.85 4.19 5.15
CA GLY A 91 -20.18 4.15 3.71
C GLY A 91 -18.95 4.07 2.78
N LEU A 92 -17.73 4.26 3.30
CA LEU A 92 -16.52 4.29 2.50
C LEU A 92 -15.79 2.94 2.49
N GLN A 93 -15.58 2.37 1.30
CA GLN A 93 -14.81 1.15 1.11
C GLN A 93 -13.71 1.39 0.08
N HIS A 94 -12.49 1.63 0.57
CA HIS A 94 -11.34 1.92 -0.29
C HIS A 94 -10.04 1.43 0.35
N PRO A 95 -9.06 0.91 -0.42
CA PRO A 95 -7.80 0.40 0.13
C PRO A 95 -7.02 1.43 0.95
N ASN A 96 -7.15 2.73 0.64
CA ASN A 96 -6.48 3.81 1.35
C ASN A 96 -7.36 4.52 2.40
N ILE A 97 -8.48 3.93 2.80
CA ILE A 97 -9.36 4.44 3.87
C ILE A 97 -9.57 3.33 4.88
N THR A 98 -9.54 3.66 6.18
CA THR A 98 -9.83 2.70 7.25
C THR A 98 -11.29 2.26 7.18
N MET A 99 -11.52 0.95 7.14
CA MET A 99 -12.87 0.39 7.06
C MET A 99 -13.52 0.37 8.44
N VAL A 100 -14.74 0.87 8.54
CA VAL A 100 -15.61 0.72 9.72
C VAL A 100 -16.45 -0.52 9.54
N TYR A 101 -16.43 -1.41 10.53
CA TYR A 101 -17.16 -2.69 10.50
C TYR A 101 -18.49 -2.64 11.23
N GLU A 102 -18.54 -1.96 12.37
CA GLU A 102 -19.69 -1.95 13.25
C GLU A 102 -19.72 -0.70 14.11
N PHE A 103 -20.91 -0.24 14.45
CA PHE A 103 -21.17 0.78 15.45
C PHE A 103 -22.15 0.21 16.48
N GLY A 104 -21.88 0.42 17.76
CA GLY A 104 -22.70 -0.14 18.84
C GLY A 104 -22.63 0.68 20.13
N PHE A 105 -23.27 0.13 21.17
CA PHE A 105 -23.26 0.71 22.50
C PHE A 105 -22.91 -0.37 23.54
N GLU A 106 -22.04 -0.02 24.47
CA GLU A 106 -21.80 -0.78 25.69
C GLU A 106 -22.37 -0.02 26.87
N GLY A 107 -23.60 -0.36 27.27
CA GLY A 107 -24.43 0.47 28.17
C GLY A 107 -24.73 1.79 27.46
N ASP A 108 -24.34 2.93 28.08
CA ASP A 108 -24.50 4.26 27.51
C ASP A 108 -23.30 4.79 26.72
N VAL A 109 -22.24 3.97 26.60
CA VAL A 109 -20.99 4.37 25.91
C VAL A 109 -21.01 3.86 24.47
N PRO A 110 -21.06 4.76 23.46
CA PRO A 110 -20.97 4.36 22.07
C PRO A 110 -19.56 3.89 21.75
N PHE A 111 -19.47 2.87 20.87
CA PHE A 111 -18.22 2.38 20.34
C PHE A 111 -18.31 2.16 18.82
N MET A 112 -17.21 2.28 18.16
CA MET A 112 -17.04 2.00 16.73
C MET A 112 -15.93 0.95 16.56
N VAL A 113 -16.25 -0.10 15.82
CA VAL A 113 -15.32 -1.17 15.46
C VAL A 113 -14.80 -0.93 14.05
N GLN A 114 -13.51 -0.88 13.92
CA GLN A 114 -12.86 -0.62 12.64
C GLN A 114 -11.69 -1.58 12.39
N GLU A 115 -11.19 -1.57 11.19
CA GLU A 115 -10.01 -2.31 10.77
C GLU A 115 -8.83 -2.03 11.71
N PHE A 116 -8.20 -3.09 12.22
CA PHE A 116 -6.94 -2.95 12.94
C PHE A 116 -5.80 -2.80 11.96
N LEU A 117 -5.08 -1.68 12.04
CA LEU A 117 -4.00 -1.32 11.14
C LEU A 117 -2.66 -1.59 11.83
N SER A 118 -1.88 -2.55 11.30
CA SER A 118 -0.46 -2.70 11.65
C SER A 118 0.36 -1.59 11.01
N GLY A 119 1.52 -1.28 11.61
CA GLY A 119 2.39 -0.19 11.13
C GLY A 119 2.40 1.03 12.06
N GLU A 120 2.83 2.18 11.56
CA GLU A 120 3.06 3.40 12.35
C GLU A 120 2.26 4.59 11.79
N ASP A 121 1.94 5.57 12.62
CA ASP A 121 1.39 6.83 12.17
C ASP A 121 2.44 7.64 11.42
N LEU A 122 2.04 8.33 10.36
CA LEU A 122 2.96 9.15 9.57
C LEU A 122 3.63 10.24 10.41
N ASP A 123 2.93 10.76 11.43
CA ASP A 123 3.46 11.72 12.40
C ASP A 123 4.65 11.15 13.20
N GLU A 124 4.58 9.89 13.63
CA GLU A 124 5.68 9.21 14.33
C GLU A 124 6.87 8.97 13.39
N LEU A 125 6.61 8.58 12.14
CA LEU A 125 7.63 8.39 11.11
C LEU A 125 8.39 9.70 10.82
N ILE A 126 7.67 10.82 10.69
CA ILE A 126 8.27 12.14 10.46
C ILE A 126 9.10 12.57 11.68
N LYS A 127 8.53 12.51 12.89
CA LYS A 127 9.18 12.94 14.14
C LYS A 127 10.48 12.20 14.43
N ARG A 128 10.53 10.89 14.18
CA ARG A 128 11.75 10.10 14.38
C ARG A 128 12.76 10.18 13.23
N GLY A 129 12.46 10.97 12.18
CA GLY A 129 13.33 11.09 11.01
C GLY A 129 13.52 9.77 10.27
N ALA A 130 12.44 8.99 10.09
CA ALA A 130 12.52 7.72 9.39
C ALA A 130 13.15 7.87 8.00
N PRO A 131 14.12 7.02 7.60
CA PRO A 131 14.77 7.11 6.30
C PRO A 131 13.80 6.65 5.19
N LEU A 132 12.98 7.59 4.71
CA LEU A 132 12.07 7.38 3.60
C LEU A 132 12.70 7.91 2.31
N SER A 133 12.81 7.04 1.30
CA SER A 133 13.19 7.47 -0.05
C SER A 133 12.15 8.44 -0.63
N LEU A 134 12.52 9.23 -1.64
CA LEU A 134 11.56 10.08 -2.34
C LEU A 134 10.40 9.26 -2.94
N GLN A 135 10.68 8.06 -3.44
CA GLN A 135 9.66 7.14 -3.93
C GLN A 135 8.69 6.67 -2.83
N ASP A 136 9.19 6.38 -1.62
CA ASP A 136 8.32 6.03 -0.49
C ASP A 136 7.44 7.23 -0.09
N LYS A 137 8.01 8.45 -0.04
CA LYS A 137 7.26 9.67 0.23
C LYS A 137 6.19 9.92 -0.84
N LEU A 138 6.51 9.78 -2.12
CA LEU A 138 5.55 9.90 -3.23
C LEU A 138 4.45 8.84 -3.15
N ARG A 139 4.79 7.59 -2.82
CA ARG A 139 3.80 6.51 -2.65
C ARG A 139 2.82 6.83 -1.53
N ILE A 140 3.31 7.35 -0.41
CA ILE A 140 2.48 7.81 0.70
C ILE A 140 1.52 8.93 0.24
N LEU A 141 2.05 9.97 -0.41
CA LEU A 141 1.26 11.10 -0.91
C LEU A 141 0.19 10.66 -1.92
N ILE A 142 0.56 9.82 -2.87
CA ILE A 142 -0.36 9.28 -3.87
C ILE A 142 -1.47 8.46 -3.20
N GLY A 143 -1.13 7.58 -2.25
CA GLY A 143 -2.12 6.79 -1.51
C GLY A 143 -3.12 7.66 -0.75
N ILE A 144 -2.68 8.75 -0.12
CA ILE A 144 -3.56 9.72 0.55
C ILE A 144 -4.52 10.34 -0.47
N VAL A 145 -4.01 10.82 -1.61
CA VAL A 145 -4.87 11.48 -2.61
C VAL A 145 -5.85 10.52 -3.27
N PHE A 146 -5.51 9.23 -3.44
CA PHE A 146 -6.46 8.21 -3.90
C PHE A 146 -7.63 8.05 -2.91
N GLY A 147 -7.36 8.00 -1.61
CA GLY A 147 -8.38 7.95 -0.57
C GLY A 147 -9.26 9.19 -0.58
N LEU A 148 -8.66 10.40 -0.69
CA LEU A 148 -9.40 11.66 -0.77
C LEU A 148 -10.28 11.73 -2.03
N GLU A 149 -9.77 11.36 -3.20
CA GLU A 149 -10.57 11.33 -4.44
C GLU A 149 -11.80 10.45 -4.28
N TYR A 150 -11.65 9.27 -3.67
CA TYR A 150 -12.77 8.36 -3.44
C TYR A 150 -13.81 8.97 -2.49
N ALA A 151 -13.37 9.55 -1.35
CA ALA A 151 -14.26 10.20 -0.40
C ALA A 151 -14.98 11.41 -1.02
N HIS A 152 -14.28 12.26 -1.77
CA HIS A 152 -14.85 13.43 -2.44
C HIS A 152 -15.90 13.03 -3.49
N LYS A 153 -15.71 11.95 -4.25
CA LYS A 153 -16.72 11.39 -5.16
C LYS A 153 -17.99 10.93 -4.44
N ALA A 154 -17.87 10.48 -3.19
CA ALA A 154 -19.00 10.13 -2.33
C ALA A 154 -19.63 11.35 -1.63
N GLY A 155 -19.17 12.58 -1.93
CA GLY A 155 -19.65 13.80 -1.29
C GLY A 155 -19.11 14.03 0.12
N ILE A 156 -18.06 13.31 0.54
CA ILE A 156 -17.51 13.35 1.90
C ILE A 156 -16.15 14.06 1.89
N MET A 157 -16.03 15.12 2.71
CA MET A 157 -14.77 15.82 3.00
C MET A 157 -14.16 15.26 4.28
N HIS A 158 -12.82 15.18 4.33
CA HIS A 158 -12.12 14.71 5.53
C HIS A 158 -12.01 15.80 6.61
N ARG A 159 -11.65 17.02 6.24
CA ARG A 159 -11.56 18.23 7.11
C ARG A 159 -10.49 18.20 8.22
N ASP A 160 -9.76 17.11 8.38
CA ASP A 160 -8.69 16.98 9.39
C ASP A 160 -7.51 16.12 8.84
N ILE A 161 -7.12 16.36 7.58
CA ILE A 161 -5.95 15.72 6.99
C ILE A 161 -4.69 16.23 7.68
N LYS A 162 -3.97 15.29 8.32
CA LYS A 162 -2.70 15.54 9.02
C LYS A 162 -1.94 14.22 9.19
N PRO A 163 -0.62 14.23 9.46
CA PRO A 163 0.17 13.01 9.60
C PRO A 163 -0.35 12.02 10.64
N ALA A 164 -0.89 12.52 11.78
CA ALA A 164 -1.47 11.66 12.83
C ALA A 164 -2.75 10.91 12.40
N ASN A 165 -3.40 11.32 11.30
CA ASN A 165 -4.57 10.64 10.74
C ASN A 165 -4.23 9.80 9.50
N VAL A 166 -2.95 9.53 9.27
CA VAL A 166 -2.46 8.67 8.19
C VAL A 166 -1.61 7.55 8.76
N ARG A 167 -2.06 6.30 8.58
CA ARG A 167 -1.32 5.10 8.98
C ARG A 167 -0.53 4.56 7.81
N VAL A 168 0.78 4.40 8.00
CA VAL A 168 1.67 3.70 7.06
C VAL A 168 1.78 2.27 7.53
N LEU A 169 1.27 1.34 6.72
CA LEU A 169 1.23 -0.07 7.06
C LEU A 169 2.61 -0.73 6.85
N ASP A 170 2.81 -1.89 7.47
CA ASP A 170 4.03 -2.71 7.28
C ASP A 170 4.25 -3.08 5.80
N THR A 171 3.18 -3.14 5.01
CA THR A 171 3.19 -3.32 3.55
C THR A 171 3.60 -2.07 2.77
N ARG A 172 3.91 -0.96 3.46
CA ARG A 172 4.17 0.38 2.89
C ARG A 172 2.99 1.01 2.15
N SER A 173 1.80 0.43 2.21
CA SER A 173 0.56 1.10 1.80
C SER A 173 0.08 2.05 2.90
N VAL A 174 -0.79 2.99 2.56
CA VAL A 174 -1.32 3.96 3.53
C VAL A 174 -2.81 3.87 3.67
N LYS A 175 -3.30 4.18 4.87
CA LYS A 175 -4.72 4.34 5.15
C LYS A 175 -4.99 5.64 5.88
N ILE A 176 -6.00 6.37 5.39
CA ILE A 176 -6.54 7.56 6.04
C ILE A 176 -7.49 7.09 7.14
N MET A 177 -7.32 7.64 8.33
CA MET A 177 -8.11 7.37 9.52
C MET A 177 -8.91 8.61 9.92
N ASP A 178 -9.91 8.42 10.78
CA ASP A 178 -10.60 9.49 11.51
C ASP A 178 -11.08 10.67 10.64
N PHE A 179 -12.11 10.42 9.80
CA PHE A 179 -12.73 11.48 9.03
C PHE A 179 -13.27 12.58 9.97
N GLY A 180 -12.68 13.78 9.89
CA GLY A 180 -12.84 14.90 10.83
C GLY A 180 -14.20 15.63 10.77
N ILE A 181 -15.28 14.89 10.64
CA ILE A 181 -16.65 15.41 10.54
C ILE A 181 -17.07 16.17 11.82
N ALA A 182 -16.36 15.90 12.91
CA ALA A 182 -16.56 16.57 14.18
C ALA A 182 -16.22 18.09 14.15
N LYS A 183 -15.45 18.55 13.15
CA LYS A 183 -15.05 19.96 12.98
C LYS A 183 -16.02 20.77 12.10
N SER A 184 -17.15 20.19 11.68
CA SER A 184 -18.14 20.91 10.88
C SER A 184 -19.09 21.71 11.77
N VAL A 185 -19.12 23.04 11.54
CA VAL A 185 -20.13 23.99 12.01
C VAL A 185 -19.96 24.45 13.46
N GLU A 186 -18.80 25.00 13.83
CA GLU A 186 -18.80 26.01 14.91
C GLU A 186 -18.27 27.34 14.36
N PRO A 187 -18.94 28.46 14.66
CA PRO A 187 -18.41 29.80 14.35
C PRO A 187 -17.04 30.00 15.00
N ALA A 188 -16.22 30.86 14.41
CA ALA A 188 -14.83 31.13 14.85
C ALA A 188 -14.73 31.52 16.36
N ASP A 189 -15.79 31.92 17.01
CA ASP A 189 -15.85 32.27 18.42
C ASP A 189 -15.68 31.09 19.39
N ASP A 190 -15.88 29.85 18.95
CA ASP A 190 -15.76 28.64 19.79
C ASP A 190 -14.41 27.90 19.67
N ILE A 191 -13.52 28.32 18.76
CA ILE A 191 -12.20 27.69 18.54
C ILE A 191 -11.36 27.71 19.84
N THR A 192 -11.56 28.70 20.70
CA THR A 192 -10.82 28.85 21.98
C THR A 192 -11.39 28.00 23.12
N GLN A 193 -12.63 27.50 23.02
CA GLN A 193 -13.29 26.73 24.09
C GLN A 193 -13.19 25.20 23.93
N THR A 194 -12.90 24.70 22.74
CA THR A 194 -13.02 23.26 22.42
C THR A 194 -11.77 22.42 22.66
N GLY A 195 -10.75 22.90 23.40
CA GLY A 195 -9.57 22.10 23.73
C GLY A 195 -8.71 21.71 22.51
N ILE A 196 -8.73 22.52 21.45
CA ILE A 196 -7.91 22.33 20.25
C ILE A 196 -6.45 22.56 20.64
N THR A 197 -5.63 21.51 20.53
CA THR A 197 -4.19 21.62 20.75
C THR A 197 -3.52 22.34 19.58
N VAL A 198 -2.57 23.23 19.87
CA VAL A 198 -1.81 24.05 18.90
C VAL A 198 -1.29 23.17 17.72
N GLY A 199 -0.90 21.94 17.99
CA GLY A 199 -0.37 21.02 16.97
C GLY A 199 -1.37 20.60 15.87
N SER A 200 -2.67 20.49 16.18
CA SER A 200 -3.71 20.12 15.19
C SER A 200 -4.15 21.27 14.32
N SER A 201 -3.98 22.51 14.80
CA SER A 201 -4.38 23.73 14.08
C SER A 201 -3.47 24.06 12.90
N SER A 202 -2.22 23.52 12.91
CA SER A 202 -1.23 23.78 11.84
C SER A 202 -1.65 23.30 10.44
N TYR A 203 -2.67 22.42 10.32
CA TYR A 203 -3.14 21.85 9.05
C TYR A 203 -4.47 22.46 8.58
N MET A 204 -5.04 23.43 9.29
CA MET A 204 -6.29 24.10 8.92
C MET A 204 -6.10 24.96 7.67
N SER A 205 -7.09 24.97 6.80
CA SER A 205 -7.08 25.86 5.64
C SER A 205 -7.49 27.30 6.02
N PRO A 206 -7.11 28.32 5.23
CA PRO A 206 -7.51 29.71 5.45
C PRO A 206 -9.02 29.89 5.58
N GLU A 207 -9.81 29.23 4.74
CA GLU A 207 -11.27 29.28 4.76
C GLU A 207 -11.87 28.63 6.02
N GLN A 208 -11.24 27.57 6.56
CA GLN A 208 -11.66 27.01 7.86
C GLN A 208 -11.39 27.98 9.02
N ILE A 209 -10.26 28.70 8.98
CA ILE A 209 -9.89 29.69 9.98
C ILE A 209 -10.81 30.93 9.90
N GLY A 210 -11.12 31.37 8.67
CA GLY A 210 -11.97 32.51 8.40
C GLY A 210 -13.45 32.26 8.67
N GLY A 211 -13.88 31.01 8.82
CA GLY A 211 -15.31 30.66 8.94
C GLY A 211 -16.06 30.78 7.62
N ASP A 212 -15.36 30.77 6.49
CA ASP A 212 -15.94 30.84 5.15
C ASP A 212 -16.55 29.48 4.73
N SER A 213 -17.20 29.46 3.56
CA SER A 213 -17.74 28.21 3.03
C SER A 213 -16.61 27.26 2.65
N VAL A 214 -16.61 26.08 3.26
CA VAL A 214 -15.59 25.05 3.11
C VAL A 214 -16.03 24.03 2.06
N ASP A 215 -15.18 23.75 1.07
CA ASP A 215 -15.39 22.70 0.07
C ASP A 215 -14.21 21.69 0.02
N PHE A 216 -14.21 20.76 -0.93
CA PHE A 216 -13.20 19.72 -1.08
C PHE A 216 -11.76 20.24 -1.22
N ARG A 217 -11.55 21.49 -1.62
CA ARG A 217 -10.25 22.12 -1.78
C ARG A 217 -9.58 22.45 -0.43
N THR A 218 -10.33 22.40 0.66
CA THR A 218 -9.81 22.42 2.03
C THR A 218 -8.90 21.21 2.31
N ASP A 219 -9.34 19.99 1.93
CA ASP A 219 -8.53 18.80 2.10
C ASP A 219 -7.25 18.84 1.24
N ILE A 220 -7.31 19.52 0.06
CA ILE A 220 -6.15 19.75 -0.81
C ILE A 220 -5.13 20.67 -0.14
N PHE A 221 -5.58 21.72 0.56
CA PHE A 221 -4.69 22.58 1.33
C PHE A 221 -4.01 21.82 2.48
N SER A 222 -4.80 21.12 3.29
CA SER A 222 -4.28 20.30 4.39
C SER A 222 -3.31 19.22 3.90
N PHE A 223 -3.59 18.60 2.74
CA PHE A 223 -2.66 17.71 2.07
C PHE A 223 -1.36 18.42 1.67
N GLY A 224 -1.42 19.65 1.18
CA GLY A 224 -0.23 20.47 0.85
C GLY A 224 0.66 20.67 2.07
N ILE A 225 0.09 21.01 3.23
CA ILE A 225 0.80 21.14 4.51
C ILE A 225 1.47 19.82 4.91
N LEU A 226 0.72 18.70 4.83
CA LEU A 226 1.24 17.37 5.13
C LEU A 226 2.39 17.00 4.18
N ALA A 227 2.23 17.26 2.88
CA ALA A 227 3.24 16.97 1.88
C ALA A 227 4.54 17.78 2.11
N TYR A 228 4.39 19.06 2.42
CA TYR A 228 5.52 19.92 2.79
C TYR A 228 6.28 19.33 3.98
N GLU A 229 5.57 18.99 5.06
CA GLU A 229 6.18 18.45 6.29
C GLU A 229 6.82 17.07 6.04
N LEU A 230 6.19 16.19 5.27
CA LEU A 230 6.77 14.89 4.91
C LEU A 230 8.05 15.03 4.08
N LEU A 231 8.11 16.02 3.18
CA LEU A 231 9.26 16.24 2.29
C LEU A 231 10.44 16.90 3.03
N SER A 232 10.16 17.94 3.83
CA SER A 232 11.17 18.76 4.52
C SER A 232 11.46 18.33 5.95
N SER A 233 10.61 17.51 6.58
CA SER A 233 10.58 17.22 8.01
C SER A 233 10.34 18.46 8.89
N GLN A 234 9.82 19.54 8.30
CA GLN A 234 9.49 20.79 8.97
C GLN A 234 8.08 21.24 8.61
N LYS A 235 7.37 21.85 9.56
CA LYS A 235 6.05 22.42 9.27
C LYS A 235 6.20 23.74 8.50
N PRO A 236 5.37 24.00 7.46
CA PRO A 236 5.43 25.27 6.72
C PRO A 236 5.02 26.48 7.56
N PHE A 237 4.20 26.26 8.60
CA PHE A 237 3.75 27.26 9.56
C PHE A 237 3.86 26.70 10.97
N SER A 238 4.53 27.42 11.87
CA SER A 238 4.74 26.99 13.25
C SER A 238 4.90 28.20 14.16
N ASN A 239 4.12 28.23 15.24
CA ASN A 239 4.19 29.27 16.27
C ASN A 239 3.61 28.71 17.57
N ASP A 240 4.22 29.08 18.71
CA ASP A 240 3.74 28.67 20.04
C ASP A 240 2.42 29.40 20.40
N ASN A 241 2.21 30.57 19.82
CA ASN A 241 0.97 31.32 19.97
C ASN A 241 -0.01 30.93 18.87
N LEU A 242 -1.16 30.36 19.25
CA LEU A 242 -2.19 29.91 18.32
C LEU A 242 -2.66 31.03 17.39
N PHE A 243 -2.85 32.25 17.89
CA PHE A 243 -3.35 33.37 17.08
C PHE A 243 -2.33 33.73 15.98
N LEU A 244 -1.05 33.81 16.31
CA LEU A 244 0.01 34.09 15.35
C LEU A 244 0.15 32.94 14.32
N LEU A 245 0.01 31.69 14.74
CA LEU A 245 -0.01 30.55 13.84
C LEU A 245 -1.15 30.66 12.80
N LEU A 246 -2.36 30.97 13.27
CA LEU A 246 -3.53 31.12 12.38
C LEU A 246 -3.34 32.30 11.42
N GLU A 247 -2.77 33.42 11.90
CA GLU A 247 -2.44 34.57 11.06
C GLU A 247 -1.41 34.21 9.97
N GLN A 248 -0.34 33.47 10.30
CA GLN A 248 0.64 32.97 9.34
C GLN A 248 -0.04 32.10 8.26
N ILE A 249 -0.87 31.15 8.66
CA ILE A 249 -1.60 30.27 7.71
C ILE A 249 -2.45 31.10 6.74
N VAL A 250 -3.08 32.15 7.19
CA VAL A 250 -3.97 32.99 6.36
C VAL A 250 -3.17 33.94 5.47
N LYS A 251 -2.10 34.57 5.96
CA LYS A 251 -1.47 35.72 5.32
C LYS A 251 -0.08 35.45 4.76
N GLU A 252 0.73 34.61 5.42
CA GLU A 252 2.15 34.48 5.08
C GLU A 252 2.40 33.34 4.11
N PRO A 253 3.32 33.48 3.14
CA PRO A 253 3.83 32.35 2.38
C PRO A 253 4.70 31.47 3.29
N PRO A 254 4.75 30.15 3.07
CA PRO A 254 5.73 29.30 3.75
C PRO A 254 7.13 29.57 3.24
N GLU A 255 8.15 29.13 3.97
CA GLU A 255 9.52 29.08 3.46
C GLU A 255 9.54 28.20 2.19
N PRO A 256 10.20 28.63 1.10
CA PRO A 256 10.22 27.86 -0.15
C PRO A 256 10.81 26.46 0.08
N LEU A 257 10.07 25.42 -0.32
CA LEU A 257 10.49 24.03 -0.14
C LEU A 257 11.83 23.73 -0.85
N ALA A 258 12.10 24.41 -1.99
CA ALA A 258 13.37 24.31 -2.72
C ALA A 258 14.59 24.82 -1.91
N VAL A 259 14.40 25.68 -0.91
CA VAL A 259 15.47 26.14 -0.02
C VAL A 259 15.80 25.08 1.02
N LEU A 260 14.78 24.44 1.58
CA LEU A 260 14.95 23.43 2.62
C LEU A 260 15.44 22.08 2.07
N VAL A 261 15.01 21.72 0.86
CA VAL A 261 15.36 20.45 0.20
C VAL A 261 15.70 20.73 -1.26
N PRO A 262 16.93 21.21 -1.54
CA PRO A 262 17.34 21.66 -2.89
C PRO A 262 17.27 20.56 -3.98
N ASP A 263 17.41 19.30 -3.58
CA ASP A 263 17.43 18.16 -4.49
C ASP A 263 16.03 17.67 -4.91
N LEU A 264 14.95 18.32 -4.45
CA LEU A 264 13.60 17.93 -4.86
C LEU A 264 13.35 18.33 -6.33
N PRO A 265 12.67 17.46 -7.09
CA PRO A 265 12.21 17.80 -8.43
C PRO A 265 11.33 19.05 -8.41
N LEU A 266 11.62 20.01 -9.28
CA LEU A 266 10.90 21.28 -9.34
C LEU A 266 9.38 21.08 -9.51
N ALA A 267 8.97 20.09 -10.31
CA ALA A 267 7.56 19.78 -10.50
C ALA A 267 6.85 19.40 -9.18
N LEU A 268 7.55 18.69 -8.26
CA LEU A 268 7.01 18.34 -6.94
C LEU A 268 6.94 19.57 -6.01
N VAL A 269 7.95 20.43 -6.05
CA VAL A 269 7.95 21.71 -5.32
C VAL A 269 6.73 22.56 -5.71
N LEU A 270 6.56 22.78 -7.02
CA LEU A 270 5.45 23.57 -7.57
C LEU A 270 4.07 22.96 -7.26
N LEU A 271 3.98 21.61 -7.24
CA LEU A 271 2.75 20.92 -6.87
C LEU A 271 2.36 21.22 -5.41
N VAL A 272 3.31 21.13 -4.49
CA VAL A 272 3.08 21.38 -3.06
C VAL A 272 2.72 22.86 -2.84
N GLU A 273 3.44 23.77 -3.47
CA GLU A 273 3.15 25.22 -3.40
C GLU A 273 1.76 25.55 -3.95
N ARG A 274 1.35 24.94 -5.08
CA ARG A 274 0.00 25.10 -5.62
C ARG A 274 -1.07 24.54 -4.70
N ALA A 275 -0.84 23.41 -4.06
CA ALA A 275 -1.78 22.83 -3.11
C ALA A 275 -2.01 23.76 -1.90
N MET A 276 -0.97 24.50 -1.47
CA MET A 276 -0.99 25.42 -0.33
C MET A 276 -1.38 26.87 -0.70
N GLN A 277 -1.88 27.16 -1.89
CA GLN A 277 -2.34 28.51 -2.25
C GLN A 277 -3.45 28.97 -1.30
N LYS A 278 -3.40 30.25 -0.91
CA LYS A 278 -4.33 30.79 0.10
C LYS A 278 -5.77 30.76 -0.40
N LYS A 279 -5.97 31.15 -1.66
CA LYS A 279 -7.29 31.16 -2.29
C LYS A 279 -7.60 29.77 -2.86
N PRO A 280 -8.78 29.20 -2.55
CA PRO A 280 -9.17 27.89 -3.09
C PRO A 280 -9.17 27.79 -4.62
N GLU A 281 -9.48 28.88 -5.33
CA GLU A 281 -9.48 28.93 -6.81
C GLU A 281 -8.09 28.78 -7.44
N ASP A 282 -7.02 29.10 -6.70
CA ASP A 282 -5.63 28.99 -7.18
C ASP A 282 -5.03 27.59 -6.92
N ARG A 283 -5.73 26.74 -6.16
CA ARG A 283 -5.31 25.35 -5.85
C ARG A 283 -5.67 24.39 -6.99
N PHE A 284 -5.39 23.12 -6.79
CA PHE A 284 -6.01 22.05 -7.58
C PHE A 284 -7.53 22.06 -7.36
N GLN A 285 -8.31 21.94 -8.43
CA GLN A 285 -9.78 22.03 -8.32
C GLN A 285 -10.43 20.68 -7.99
N SER A 286 -9.66 19.61 -7.91
CA SER A 286 -10.13 18.30 -7.43
C SER A 286 -8.97 17.44 -6.97
N ALA A 287 -9.23 16.47 -6.08
CA ALA A 287 -8.26 15.45 -5.72
C ALA A 287 -7.83 14.60 -6.93
N LYS A 288 -8.68 14.43 -7.96
CA LYS A 288 -8.33 13.78 -9.21
C LYS A 288 -7.24 14.54 -9.98
N GLU A 289 -7.35 15.88 -10.08
CA GLU A 289 -6.34 16.71 -10.73
C GLU A 289 -4.99 16.60 -10.00
N LEU A 290 -5.00 16.73 -8.67
CA LEU A 290 -3.83 16.59 -7.81
C LEU A 290 -3.18 15.20 -7.95
N ARG A 291 -3.98 14.12 -7.94
CA ARG A 291 -3.50 12.77 -8.16
C ARG A 291 -2.79 12.61 -9.49
N ASN A 292 -3.40 13.09 -10.58
CA ASN A 292 -2.81 12.97 -11.91
C ASN A 292 -1.44 13.66 -11.97
N ALA A 293 -1.32 14.85 -11.37
CA ALA A 293 -0.05 15.56 -11.28
C ALA A 293 1.01 14.77 -10.48
N LEU A 294 0.65 14.20 -9.32
CA LEU A 294 1.55 13.38 -8.52
C LEU A 294 2.01 12.11 -9.25
N VAL A 295 1.10 11.43 -9.94
CA VAL A 295 1.42 10.21 -10.69
C VAL A 295 2.34 10.53 -11.86
N SER A 296 2.13 11.64 -12.58
CA SER A 296 3.04 12.10 -13.64
C SER A 296 4.44 12.36 -13.10
N ILE A 297 4.55 13.08 -11.97
CA ILE A 297 5.84 13.35 -11.32
C ILE A 297 6.54 12.04 -10.92
N GLN A 298 5.80 11.10 -10.33
CA GLN A 298 6.36 9.79 -9.96
C GLN A 298 6.90 9.04 -11.19
N GLN A 299 6.19 9.09 -12.32
CA GLN A 299 6.61 8.46 -13.56
C GLN A 299 7.85 9.12 -14.18
N GLU A 300 8.00 10.42 -14.04
CA GLU A 300 9.18 11.17 -14.51
C GLU A 300 10.43 10.91 -13.65
N ILE A 301 10.26 10.76 -12.35
CA ILE A 301 11.37 10.52 -11.41
C ILE A 301 11.83 9.05 -11.44
N ALA A 302 10.92 8.11 -11.62
CA ALA A 302 11.22 6.68 -11.58
C ALA A 302 12.36 6.23 -12.52
N PRO A 303 12.50 6.72 -13.77
CA PRO A 303 13.63 6.37 -14.63
C PRO A 303 14.98 6.94 -14.16
N ALA A 304 14.99 8.16 -13.61
CA ALA A 304 16.22 8.82 -13.15
C ALA A 304 16.78 8.17 -11.87
N GLU A 305 15.91 7.85 -10.92
CA GLU A 305 16.32 7.10 -9.71
C GLU A 305 16.69 5.65 -10.01
N ALA A 306 16.03 5.01 -10.99
CA ALA A 306 16.38 3.68 -11.44
C ALA A 306 17.79 3.64 -12.05
N ALA A 307 18.17 4.63 -12.85
CA ALA A 307 19.52 4.74 -13.40
C ALA A 307 20.59 4.99 -12.32
N LEU A 308 20.25 5.73 -11.26
CA LEU A 308 21.15 5.96 -10.11
C LEU A 308 21.22 4.74 -9.17
N ALA A 309 20.13 4.02 -8.97
CA ALA A 309 20.07 2.83 -8.15
C ALA A 309 20.73 1.62 -8.83
N ASP A 310 20.66 1.50 -10.16
CA ASP A 310 21.40 0.49 -10.95
C ASP A 310 22.93 0.68 -10.85
N ALA A 311 23.38 1.90 -10.52
CA ALA A 311 24.79 2.18 -10.22
C ALA A 311 25.20 1.77 -8.79
N LEU A 312 24.27 1.54 -7.86
CA LEU A 312 24.53 1.37 -6.44
C LEU A 312 24.05 0.05 -5.80
N THR A 313 23.05 -0.67 -6.34
CA THR A 313 22.61 -1.97 -5.78
C THR A 313 21.76 -2.81 -6.74
N ALA A 314 22.00 -4.12 -6.77
CA ALA A 314 21.38 -5.10 -7.66
C ALA A 314 20.03 -5.69 -7.18
N GLU A 315 19.21 -4.99 -6.39
CA GLU A 315 17.90 -5.51 -5.97
C GLU A 315 16.79 -4.43 -6.01
N ARG A 316 15.86 -4.56 -6.97
CA ARG A 316 14.68 -3.70 -7.12
C ARG A 316 13.47 -4.26 -6.36
N PRO A 317 12.79 -3.49 -5.48
CA PRO A 317 11.44 -3.85 -5.03
C PRO A 317 10.45 -3.63 -6.18
N GLN A 318 9.81 -4.71 -6.65
CA GLN A 318 8.79 -4.62 -7.70
C GLN A 318 7.45 -4.20 -7.07
N THR A 319 6.97 -3.00 -7.39
CA THR A 319 5.59 -2.63 -7.06
C THR A 319 4.63 -3.27 -8.05
N GLU A 320 3.44 -3.67 -7.58
CA GLU A 320 2.40 -4.26 -8.43
C GLU A 320 1.99 -3.32 -9.57
N ALA A 321 1.96 -2.01 -9.33
CA ALA A 321 1.66 -1.02 -10.36
C ALA A 321 2.72 -1.00 -11.48
N ALA A 322 4.01 -1.07 -11.13
CA ALA A 322 5.09 -1.10 -12.10
C ALA A 322 5.10 -2.43 -12.90
N ARG A 323 4.80 -3.53 -12.23
CA ARG A 323 4.62 -4.84 -12.85
C ARG A 323 3.49 -4.84 -13.89
N LEU A 324 2.32 -4.30 -13.51
CA LEU A 324 1.16 -4.20 -14.43
C LEU A 324 1.47 -3.30 -15.62
N LEU A 325 2.18 -2.20 -15.40
CA LEU A 325 2.62 -1.32 -16.49
C LEU A 325 3.60 -2.04 -17.44
N ALA A 326 4.53 -2.83 -16.89
CA ALA A 326 5.44 -3.66 -17.69
C ALA A 326 4.68 -4.71 -18.50
N LEU A 327 3.66 -5.34 -17.91
CA LEU A 327 2.78 -6.29 -18.60
C LEU A 327 1.98 -5.60 -19.73
N GLU A 328 1.39 -4.43 -19.46
CA GLU A 328 0.64 -3.66 -20.44
C GLU A 328 1.51 -3.28 -21.66
N ARG A 329 2.78 -2.87 -21.41
CA ARG A 329 3.74 -2.56 -22.48
C ARG A 329 4.09 -3.74 -23.38
N LEU A 330 3.92 -4.98 -22.92
CA LEU A 330 4.16 -6.17 -23.73
C LEU A 330 3.07 -6.43 -24.76
N GLU A 331 1.89 -5.80 -24.63
CA GLU A 331 0.75 -5.96 -25.55
C GLU A 331 0.41 -7.43 -25.85
N ILE A 332 0.58 -8.30 -24.82
CA ILE A 332 0.40 -9.75 -24.98
C ILE A 332 -1.00 -10.21 -24.56
N LEU A 333 -1.65 -9.50 -23.62
CA LEU A 333 -2.96 -9.86 -23.12
C LEU A 333 -4.01 -9.87 -24.25
N ASP A 334 -4.96 -10.78 -24.15
CA ASP A 334 -6.10 -10.95 -25.07
C ASP A 334 -5.70 -11.16 -26.55
N THR A 335 -4.44 -11.50 -26.80
CA THR A 335 -3.98 -11.88 -28.15
C THR A 335 -4.39 -13.31 -28.49
N GLY A 336 -4.58 -13.59 -29.77
CA GLY A 336 -4.93 -14.93 -30.26
C GLY A 336 -3.89 -16.00 -29.94
N PRO A 337 -4.26 -17.30 -30.09
CA PRO A 337 -3.32 -18.40 -29.96
C PRO A 337 -2.22 -18.32 -31.02
N GLU A 338 -0.99 -18.72 -30.63
CA GLU A 338 0.16 -18.65 -31.50
C GLU A 338 1.05 -19.88 -31.31
N ARG A 339 1.44 -20.52 -32.40
CA ARG A 339 2.13 -21.80 -32.42
C ARG A 339 3.44 -21.79 -31.63
N GLU A 340 4.17 -20.68 -31.68
CA GLU A 340 5.46 -20.54 -31.00
C GLU A 340 5.34 -20.68 -29.47
N PHE A 341 4.26 -20.17 -28.87
CA PHE A 341 4.00 -20.34 -27.44
C PHE A 341 3.48 -21.73 -27.09
N ASP A 342 2.65 -22.31 -27.98
CA ASP A 342 2.16 -23.69 -27.80
C ASP A 342 3.30 -24.71 -27.87
N ASP A 343 4.28 -24.49 -28.74
CA ASP A 343 5.45 -25.35 -28.87
C ASP A 343 6.36 -25.26 -27.61
N LEU A 344 6.56 -24.04 -27.06
CA LEU A 344 7.32 -23.86 -25.81
C LEU A 344 6.61 -24.50 -24.60
N ALA A 345 5.29 -24.33 -24.48
CA ALA A 345 4.51 -24.98 -23.43
C ALA A 345 4.56 -26.51 -23.55
N ARG A 346 4.47 -27.05 -24.77
CA ARG A 346 4.57 -28.49 -25.04
C ARG A 346 5.96 -29.03 -24.67
N LEU A 347 7.01 -28.32 -25.00
CA LEU A 347 8.39 -28.69 -24.61
C LEU A 347 8.53 -28.73 -23.09
N ALA A 348 7.94 -27.76 -22.34
CA ALA A 348 7.95 -27.77 -20.89
C ALA A 348 7.22 -28.99 -20.32
N SER A 349 6.05 -29.33 -20.86
CA SER A 349 5.29 -30.54 -20.51
C SER A 349 6.09 -31.82 -20.76
N GLN A 350 6.74 -31.95 -21.92
CA GLN A 350 7.56 -33.10 -22.26
C GLN A 350 8.82 -33.22 -21.39
N LEU A 351 9.53 -32.10 -21.13
CA LEU A 351 10.72 -32.07 -20.30
C LEU A 351 10.43 -32.52 -18.86
N CYS A 352 9.32 -32.03 -18.29
CA CYS A 352 8.90 -32.34 -16.92
C CYS A 352 8.02 -33.59 -16.83
N GLU A 353 7.71 -34.25 -17.95
CA GLU A 353 6.85 -35.44 -18.05
C GLU A 353 5.46 -35.21 -17.41
N THR A 354 4.90 -34.02 -17.58
CA THR A 354 3.61 -33.62 -16.99
C THR A 354 2.53 -33.53 -18.04
N PRO A 355 1.26 -33.87 -17.72
CA PRO A 355 0.16 -33.82 -18.69
C PRO A 355 -0.30 -32.39 -19.02
N PHE A 356 0.07 -31.40 -18.20
CA PHE A 356 -0.38 -30.04 -18.38
C PHE A 356 0.79 -29.06 -18.36
N ALA A 357 0.74 -28.05 -19.23
CA ALA A 357 1.64 -26.91 -19.19
C ALA A 357 0.91 -25.62 -19.59
N LEU A 358 1.25 -24.53 -18.94
CA LEU A 358 0.65 -23.22 -19.14
C LEU A 358 1.72 -22.16 -19.34
N ILE A 359 1.48 -21.23 -20.26
CA ILE A 359 2.14 -19.92 -20.30
C ILE A 359 1.09 -18.90 -19.90
N SER A 360 1.25 -18.32 -18.72
CA SER A 360 0.28 -17.39 -18.14
C SER A 360 0.87 -16.00 -17.92
N PHE A 361 0.00 -15.00 -17.94
CA PHE A 361 0.30 -13.63 -17.58
C PHE A 361 -0.67 -13.17 -16.50
N LEU A 362 -0.11 -12.57 -15.42
CA LEU A 362 -0.89 -12.17 -14.27
C LEU A 362 -1.34 -10.72 -14.41
N ASP A 363 -2.59 -10.52 -14.81
CA ASP A 363 -3.27 -9.25 -14.92
C ASP A 363 -3.73 -8.74 -13.53
N ARG A 364 -4.47 -7.63 -13.49
CA ARG A 364 -4.97 -6.98 -12.26
C ARG A 364 -5.86 -7.91 -11.44
N ASP A 365 -6.79 -8.60 -12.08
CA ASP A 365 -7.87 -9.38 -11.48
C ASP A 365 -7.99 -10.82 -12.00
N ARG A 366 -7.18 -11.19 -12.99
CA ARG A 366 -7.14 -12.53 -13.61
C ARG A 366 -5.73 -13.00 -13.91
N GLU A 367 -5.55 -14.31 -14.01
CA GLU A 367 -4.42 -14.97 -14.65
C GLU A 367 -4.88 -15.42 -16.03
N TRP A 368 -4.33 -14.80 -17.08
CA TRP A 368 -4.67 -15.06 -18.47
C TRP A 368 -3.66 -16.01 -19.11
N TYR A 369 -4.14 -16.98 -19.89
CA TYR A 369 -3.31 -18.02 -20.49
C TYR A 369 -3.06 -17.76 -21.97
N LYS A 370 -1.79 -17.46 -22.31
CA LYS A 370 -1.34 -17.37 -23.71
C LYS A 370 -1.30 -18.72 -24.38
N SER A 371 -0.91 -19.76 -23.64
CA SER A 371 -0.92 -21.16 -24.08
C SER A 371 -1.34 -22.06 -22.92
N ALA A 372 -2.15 -23.07 -23.22
CA ALA A 372 -2.62 -24.05 -22.25
C ALA A 372 -2.63 -25.44 -22.90
N ILE A 373 -1.67 -26.27 -22.53
CA ILE A 373 -1.58 -27.66 -22.99
C ILE A 373 -2.30 -28.56 -21.98
N GLY A 374 -3.22 -29.37 -22.47
CA GLY A 374 -3.97 -30.35 -21.67
C GLY A 374 -5.15 -29.75 -20.88
N LEU A 375 -5.29 -28.43 -20.80
CA LEU A 375 -6.40 -27.75 -20.14
C LEU A 375 -7.20 -26.91 -21.13
N SER A 376 -8.54 -26.85 -20.92
CA SER A 376 -9.45 -26.07 -21.77
C SER A 376 -9.73 -24.67 -21.22
N LEU A 377 -9.00 -24.22 -20.21
CA LEU A 377 -9.14 -22.92 -19.58
C LEU A 377 -8.38 -21.85 -20.37
N ARG A 378 -8.95 -20.65 -20.45
CA ARG A 378 -8.32 -19.46 -21.07
C ARG A 378 -7.83 -18.46 -20.03
N GLU A 379 -8.46 -18.45 -18.87
CA GLU A 379 -8.13 -17.58 -17.73
C GLU A 379 -8.77 -18.13 -16.46
N VAL A 380 -8.26 -17.67 -15.31
CA VAL A 380 -8.87 -17.88 -14.00
C VAL A 380 -8.85 -16.57 -13.22
N PRO A 381 -9.81 -16.34 -12.30
CA PRO A 381 -9.71 -15.23 -11.36
C PRO A 381 -8.38 -15.26 -10.61
N ARG A 382 -7.74 -14.11 -10.44
CA ARG A 382 -6.42 -13.99 -9.81
C ARG A 382 -6.33 -14.65 -8.43
N ILE A 383 -7.42 -14.60 -7.66
CA ILE A 383 -7.49 -15.22 -6.33
C ILE A 383 -7.32 -16.77 -6.36
N LEU A 384 -7.55 -17.38 -7.51
CA LEU A 384 -7.39 -18.82 -7.71
C LEU A 384 -6.05 -19.20 -8.32
N ALA A 385 -5.23 -18.21 -8.70
CA ALA A 385 -3.94 -18.42 -9.34
C ALA A 385 -2.90 -18.95 -8.34
N PHE A 386 -2.17 -20.01 -8.74
CA PHE A 386 -1.04 -20.53 -7.96
C PHE A 386 0.21 -19.65 -8.07
N SER A 387 0.20 -18.73 -9.03
CA SER A 387 1.35 -17.93 -9.46
C SER A 387 1.68 -16.76 -8.53
N THR A 388 0.75 -16.29 -7.70
CA THR A 388 0.93 -15.07 -6.90
C THR A 388 2.15 -15.16 -5.97
N ASP A 389 2.38 -16.32 -5.32
CA ASP A 389 3.53 -16.54 -4.44
C ASP A 389 4.85 -16.75 -5.20
N ALA A 390 4.76 -17.33 -6.40
CA ALA A 390 5.93 -17.59 -7.25
C ALA A 390 6.55 -16.32 -7.78
N MET A 391 5.75 -15.31 -8.08
CA MET A 391 6.22 -14.03 -8.59
C MET A 391 7.08 -13.25 -7.59
N LEU A 392 6.89 -13.48 -6.28
CA LEU A 392 7.67 -12.83 -5.23
C LEU A 392 9.09 -13.40 -5.11
N LYS A 393 9.31 -14.69 -5.49
CA LYS A 393 10.57 -15.41 -5.26
C LYS A 393 11.61 -15.30 -6.39
N ARG A 394 11.24 -14.81 -7.57
CA ARG A 394 12.09 -14.70 -8.77
C ARG A 394 12.81 -16.00 -9.18
N ASP A 395 12.39 -17.12 -8.67
CA ASP A 395 12.90 -18.46 -9.00
C ASP A 395 11.75 -19.44 -9.14
N VAL A 396 12.03 -20.65 -9.60
CA VAL A 396 11.02 -21.69 -9.80
C VAL A 396 10.36 -22.01 -8.45
N LEU A 397 9.07 -21.84 -8.38
CA LEU A 397 8.24 -22.32 -7.27
C LEU A 397 7.87 -23.77 -7.54
N ILE A 398 8.07 -24.63 -6.54
CA ILE A 398 7.67 -26.03 -6.59
C ILE A 398 6.63 -26.26 -5.49
N LEU A 399 5.49 -26.79 -5.87
CA LEU A 399 4.41 -27.23 -4.99
C LEU A 399 4.20 -28.74 -5.23
N PRO A 400 4.89 -29.61 -4.48
CA PRO A 400 4.92 -31.05 -4.73
C PRO A 400 3.55 -31.72 -4.60
N ASP A 401 2.68 -31.19 -3.71
CA ASP A 401 1.30 -31.62 -3.53
C ASP A 401 0.41 -30.47 -3.09
N LEU A 402 -0.35 -29.92 -4.01
CA LEU A 402 -1.28 -28.80 -3.81
C LEU A 402 -2.37 -29.11 -2.78
N ALA A 403 -2.83 -30.36 -2.67
CA ALA A 403 -3.89 -30.74 -1.73
C ALA A 403 -3.36 -30.81 -0.28
N SER A 404 -2.07 -30.96 -0.10
CA SER A 404 -1.43 -30.95 1.22
C SER A 404 -1.02 -29.54 1.67
N ASP A 405 -1.09 -28.54 0.78
CA ASP A 405 -0.78 -27.15 1.11
C ASP A 405 -2.05 -26.41 1.55
N PRO A 406 -2.15 -25.93 2.82
CA PRO A 406 -3.35 -25.27 3.32
C PRO A 406 -3.80 -24.05 2.53
N ARG A 407 -2.91 -23.43 1.73
CA ARG A 407 -3.23 -22.27 0.88
C ARG A 407 -4.06 -22.65 -0.34
N PHE A 408 -3.92 -23.91 -0.82
CA PHE A 408 -4.48 -24.36 -2.08
C PHE A 408 -5.42 -25.56 -1.97
N ALA A 409 -5.54 -26.17 -0.80
CA ALA A 409 -6.38 -27.38 -0.59
C ALA A 409 -7.85 -27.16 -1.00
N ASP A 410 -8.40 -25.97 -0.73
CA ASP A 410 -9.78 -25.60 -1.06
C ASP A 410 -9.92 -24.94 -2.45
N ASN A 411 -8.83 -24.82 -3.22
CA ASN A 411 -8.88 -24.23 -4.56
C ASN A 411 -9.72 -25.11 -5.49
N PRO A 412 -10.69 -24.56 -6.26
CA PRO A 412 -11.54 -25.34 -7.16
C PRO A 412 -10.78 -26.20 -8.18
N LEU A 413 -9.57 -25.81 -8.60
CA LEU A 413 -8.72 -26.59 -9.52
C LEU A 413 -8.02 -27.76 -8.82
N VAL A 414 -7.97 -27.77 -7.49
CA VAL A 414 -7.40 -28.84 -6.64
C VAL A 414 -8.50 -29.73 -6.10
N ALA A 415 -9.54 -29.17 -5.50
CA ALA A 415 -10.65 -29.91 -4.92
C ALA A 415 -11.62 -30.47 -5.98
N GLY A 416 -11.81 -29.73 -7.11
CA GLY A 416 -12.67 -30.07 -8.23
C GLY A 416 -11.91 -30.59 -9.45
N ASP A 417 -12.56 -30.61 -10.64
CA ASP A 417 -11.88 -30.91 -11.90
C ASP A 417 -11.00 -29.73 -12.31
N PRO A 418 -9.72 -29.93 -12.69
CA PRO A 418 -9.04 -31.17 -13.09
C PRO A 418 -8.33 -31.94 -11.97
N LYS A 419 -8.50 -31.61 -10.69
CA LYS A 419 -7.89 -32.26 -9.51
C LYS A 419 -6.36 -32.19 -9.52
N LEU A 420 -5.84 -30.97 -9.67
CA LEU A 420 -4.41 -30.72 -9.67
C LEU A 420 -3.76 -31.06 -8.32
N ARG A 421 -2.64 -31.73 -8.35
CA ARG A 421 -1.86 -32.14 -7.18
C ARG A 421 -0.44 -31.56 -7.20
N PHE A 422 0.12 -31.34 -8.34
CA PHE A 422 1.49 -30.82 -8.52
C PHE A 422 1.48 -29.54 -9.34
N CYS A 423 2.35 -28.59 -8.97
CA CYS A 423 2.67 -27.41 -9.77
C CYS A 423 4.14 -27.05 -9.62
N ALA A 424 4.82 -26.83 -10.75
CA ALA A 424 6.09 -26.11 -10.78
C ALA A 424 5.97 -24.94 -11.75
N ALA A 425 6.36 -23.75 -11.29
CA ALA A 425 6.14 -22.49 -11.98
C ALA A 425 7.43 -21.67 -12.05
N ALA A 426 7.92 -21.40 -13.26
CA ALA A 426 9.07 -20.54 -13.52
C ALA A 426 8.61 -19.14 -13.91
N PRO A 427 9.11 -18.07 -13.25
CA PRO A 427 8.66 -16.69 -13.54
C PRO A 427 9.14 -16.22 -14.92
N LEU A 428 8.25 -15.49 -15.62
CA LEU A 428 8.56 -14.76 -16.84
C LEU A 428 9.05 -13.37 -16.47
N LEU A 429 10.36 -13.19 -16.47
CA LEU A 429 11.03 -11.94 -16.09
C LEU A 429 11.34 -11.11 -17.34
N THR A 430 10.82 -9.88 -17.41
CA THR A 430 11.17 -8.93 -18.47
C THR A 430 12.65 -8.55 -18.40
N SER A 431 13.19 -7.96 -19.47
CA SER A 431 14.55 -7.38 -19.48
C SER A 431 14.75 -6.32 -18.37
N GLU A 432 13.66 -5.66 -17.93
CA GLU A 432 13.63 -4.71 -16.81
C GLU A 432 13.52 -5.43 -15.44
N GLY A 433 13.43 -6.76 -15.41
CA GLY A 433 13.37 -7.60 -14.21
C GLY A 433 11.98 -7.72 -13.58
N PHE A 434 10.88 -7.34 -14.25
CA PHE A 434 9.52 -7.52 -13.75
C PHE A 434 9.01 -8.95 -14.00
N ALA A 435 8.47 -9.59 -12.98
CA ALA A 435 7.76 -10.86 -13.12
C ALA A 435 6.34 -10.57 -13.64
N VAL A 436 6.09 -10.83 -14.92
CA VAL A 436 4.82 -10.49 -15.57
C VAL A 436 3.89 -11.69 -15.75
N GLY A 437 4.42 -12.90 -15.57
CA GLY A 437 3.70 -14.15 -15.75
C GLY A 437 4.53 -15.34 -15.36
N MET A 438 4.11 -16.54 -15.77
CA MET A 438 4.71 -17.82 -15.41
C MET A 438 4.71 -18.79 -16.57
N LEU A 439 5.73 -19.65 -16.64
CA LEU A 439 5.67 -20.92 -17.33
C LEU A 439 5.44 -22.01 -16.28
N CYS A 440 4.26 -22.62 -16.31
CA CYS A 440 3.85 -23.63 -15.33
C CYS A 440 3.78 -25.02 -15.96
N VAL A 441 4.15 -26.04 -15.19
CA VAL A 441 3.87 -27.45 -15.46
C VAL A 441 3.08 -28.03 -14.30
N LEU A 442 2.03 -28.82 -14.60
CA LEU A 442 1.08 -29.29 -13.61
C LEU A 442 0.74 -30.77 -13.81
N ASP A 443 0.36 -31.44 -12.71
CA ASP A 443 -0.07 -32.84 -12.75
C ASP A 443 -1.22 -33.11 -11.75
N ARG A 444 -1.94 -34.20 -11.99
CA ARG A 444 -2.94 -34.78 -11.09
C ARG A 444 -2.35 -35.66 -10.00
N MET A 445 -1.06 -35.90 -10.02
CA MET A 445 -0.32 -36.67 -9.02
C MET A 445 0.77 -35.79 -8.40
N PRO A 446 1.10 -35.99 -7.11
CA PRO A 446 2.28 -35.37 -6.50
C PRO A 446 3.55 -35.74 -7.25
N ARG A 447 4.47 -34.77 -7.39
CA ARG A 447 5.75 -34.95 -8.10
C ARG A 447 6.89 -34.17 -7.46
N GLU A 448 8.11 -34.58 -7.82
CA GLU A 448 9.35 -33.83 -7.64
C GLU A 448 10.03 -33.67 -9.00
N LEU A 449 10.71 -32.57 -9.21
CA LEU A 449 11.51 -32.33 -10.41
C LEU A 449 12.98 -32.50 -10.12
N SER A 450 13.69 -33.12 -11.07
CA SER A 450 15.16 -33.21 -11.04
C SER A 450 15.79 -31.82 -11.26
N PRO A 451 17.07 -31.62 -10.84
CA PRO A 451 17.78 -30.37 -11.12
C PRO A 451 17.84 -30.00 -12.60
N SER A 452 17.98 -31.00 -13.49
CA SER A 452 18.00 -30.78 -14.95
C SER A 452 16.65 -30.33 -15.50
N GLN A 453 15.51 -30.81 -14.96
CA GLN A 453 14.19 -30.38 -15.32
C GLN A 453 13.94 -28.93 -14.85
N LEU A 454 14.41 -28.57 -13.65
CA LEU A 454 14.33 -27.20 -13.14
C LEU A 454 15.13 -26.20 -13.99
N ASP A 455 16.36 -26.55 -14.38
CA ASP A 455 17.19 -25.70 -15.24
C ASP A 455 16.59 -25.56 -16.64
N GLY A 456 16.03 -26.64 -17.18
CA GLY A 456 15.29 -26.61 -18.43
C GLY A 456 14.06 -25.72 -18.37
N LEU A 457 13.28 -25.78 -17.27
CA LEU A 457 12.10 -24.95 -17.09
C LEU A 457 12.46 -23.45 -16.98
N ARG A 458 13.56 -23.11 -16.27
CA ARG A 458 14.12 -21.73 -16.24
C ARG A 458 14.51 -21.25 -17.64
N THR A 459 15.16 -22.13 -18.42
CA THR A 459 15.60 -21.81 -19.78
C THR A 459 14.42 -21.56 -20.70
N LEU A 460 13.39 -22.41 -20.66
CA LEU A 460 12.17 -22.23 -21.44
C LEU A 460 11.42 -20.96 -21.04
N ALA A 461 11.36 -20.62 -19.75
CA ALA A 461 10.75 -19.37 -19.28
C ALA A 461 11.46 -18.12 -19.87
N ARG A 462 12.80 -18.13 -19.92
CA ARG A 462 13.56 -17.07 -20.63
C ARG A 462 13.23 -16.98 -22.11
N GLN A 463 13.04 -18.13 -22.79
CA GLN A 463 12.66 -18.15 -24.21
C GLN A 463 11.24 -17.60 -24.43
N VAL A 464 10.29 -17.91 -23.53
CA VAL A 464 8.94 -17.34 -23.58
C VAL A 464 8.98 -15.81 -23.54
N ILE A 465 9.66 -15.21 -22.55
CA ILE A 465 9.68 -13.76 -22.43
C ILE A 465 10.45 -13.10 -23.58
N ALA A 466 11.54 -13.70 -24.06
CA ALA A 466 12.25 -13.22 -25.25
C ALA A 466 11.36 -13.16 -26.49
N GLN A 467 10.53 -14.19 -26.71
CA GLN A 467 9.54 -14.18 -27.81
C GLN A 467 8.50 -13.08 -27.68
N VAL A 468 8.03 -12.80 -26.45
CA VAL A 468 7.09 -11.72 -26.19
C VAL A 468 7.71 -10.35 -26.50
N GLU A 469 8.91 -10.09 -25.97
CA GLU A 469 9.63 -8.84 -26.19
C GLU A 469 9.99 -8.63 -27.66
N LEU A 470 10.43 -9.67 -28.36
CA LEU A 470 10.72 -9.65 -29.79
C LEU A 470 9.47 -9.28 -30.62
N LYS A 471 8.30 -9.84 -30.27
CA LYS A 471 7.04 -9.53 -30.96
C LYS A 471 6.64 -8.07 -30.73
N ARG A 472 6.82 -7.54 -29.54
CA ARG A 472 6.60 -6.15 -29.24
C ARG A 472 7.46 -5.23 -30.13
N LEU A 473 8.76 -5.56 -30.23
CA LEU A 473 9.70 -4.80 -31.06
C LEU A 473 9.33 -4.81 -32.56
N ARG A 474 8.91 -5.98 -33.07
CA ARG A 474 8.42 -6.10 -34.46
C ARG A 474 7.18 -5.26 -34.73
N ARG A 475 6.24 -5.22 -33.79
CA ARG A 475 5.02 -4.39 -33.88
C ARG A 475 5.34 -2.90 -33.85
N SER A 476 6.34 -2.49 -33.08
CA SER A 476 6.76 -1.07 -32.97
C SER A 476 7.63 -0.57 -34.13
N GLY A 477 7.90 -1.38 -35.17
CA GLY A 477 8.67 -0.98 -36.35
C GLY A 477 10.18 -0.74 -36.14
N ARG A 478 10.74 -1.23 -35.02
CA ARG A 478 12.16 -1.10 -34.70
C ARG A 478 12.92 -2.38 -35.07
N GLU A 479 13.12 -2.61 -36.37
CA GLU A 479 13.87 -3.79 -36.86
C GLU A 479 15.34 -3.82 -36.41
N GLU A 480 16.02 -2.68 -36.33
CA GLU A 480 17.44 -2.61 -35.90
C GLU A 480 17.69 -3.00 -34.43
N SER A 481 16.70 -2.88 -33.57
CA SER A 481 16.82 -3.29 -32.17
C SER A 481 16.62 -4.79 -31.96
N SER A 482 15.99 -5.50 -32.90
CA SER A 482 15.71 -6.95 -32.81
C SER A 482 16.96 -7.80 -32.87
N GLU A 483 17.89 -7.43 -33.74
CA GLU A 483 19.14 -8.17 -33.95
C GLU A 483 20.09 -8.05 -32.73
N LYS A 484 20.11 -6.87 -32.12
CA LYS A 484 20.89 -6.60 -30.91
C LYS A 484 20.35 -7.34 -29.67
N LEU A 485 19.02 -7.42 -29.54
CA LEU A 485 18.37 -8.16 -28.46
C LEU A 485 18.59 -9.68 -28.57
N MET A 486 18.58 -10.22 -29.80
CA MET A 486 18.88 -11.62 -30.08
C MET A 486 20.33 -11.99 -29.67
N LEU A 487 21.27 -11.10 -29.90
CA LEU A 487 22.69 -11.29 -29.53
C LEU A 487 22.90 -11.19 -28.01
N GLU A 488 22.19 -10.29 -27.34
CA GLU A 488 22.20 -10.15 -25.87
C GLU A 488 21.56 -11.36 -25.14
N VAL A 489 20.43 -11.85 -25.62
CA VAL A 489 19.73 -13.00 -25.04
C VAL A 489 20.46 -14.32 -25.30
N ALA A 490 21.19 -14.41 -26.42
CA ALA A 490 22.01 -15.57 -26.75
C ALA A 490 23.35 -15.63 -25.98
N GLY A 491 23.70 -14.55 -25.24
CA GLY A 491 24.99 -14.48 -24.52
C GLY A 491 26.22 -14.35 -25.47
N LEU A 492 25.97 -13.97 -26.72
CA LEU A 492 26.96 -13.80 -27.77
C LEU A 492 27.28 -12.32 -28.03
N SER A 493 27.43 -11.51 -26.99
CA SER A 493 27.97 -10.17 -27.10
C SER A 493 29.45 -10.26 -27.45
N GLU A 494 29.79 -10.05 -28.70
CA GLU A 494 31.17 -9.90 -29.12
C GLU A 494 31.79 -8.69 -28.40
N ARG A 495 32.84 -8.95 -27.64
CA ARG A 495 33.76 -7.90 -27.21
C ARG A 495 34.36 -7.31 -28.49
N ALA A 496 34.14 -6.02 -28.72
CA ALA A 496 34.81 -5.29 -29.79
C ALA A 496 36.32 -5.50 -29.69
N PRO A 497 37.01 -5.85 -30.80
CA PRO A 497 38.46 -5.97 -30.80
C PRO A 497 39.04 -4.58 -30.57
N SER A 498 39.89 -4.47 -29.55
CA SER A 498 40.77 -3.31 -29.38
C SER A 498 41.66 -3.18 -30.60
N SER A 499 41.53 -2.11 -31.33
CA SER A 499 42.42 -1.76 -32.45
C SER A 499 43.80 -1.41 -31.91
N PRO A 500 44.87 -2.14 -32.35
CA PRO A 500 46.22 -1.60 -32.26
C PRO A 500 46.53 -0.87 -33.57
N GLU A 501 46.92 0.42 -33.51
CA GLU A 501 47.86 1.03 -34.39
C GLU A 501 47.69 2.57 -34.46
N ALA A 502 48.58 3.22 -33.77
CA ALA A 502 49.15 4.50 -34.25
C ALA A 502 50.46 4.79 -33.50
N GLU A 503 51.45 3.96 -33.72
CA GLU A 503 52.83 4.33 -33.53
C GLU A 503 53.51 4.17 -34.90
N LYS A 504 53.72 5.30 -35.58
CA LYS A 504 54.85 5.66 -36.46
C LYS A 504 54.50 6.84 -37.35
N ALA A 505 55.26 7.84 -37.16
CA ALA A 505 55.86 8.77 -38.14
C ALA A 505 55.77 10.23 -37.71
N GLN A 506 56.96 10.67 -37.39
CA GLN A 506 57.56 11.98 -37.40
C GLN A 506 57.18 12.98 -36.33
#